data_054c089f47f3266ec0aaeca1af02fe09
#
_entry.id   054c089f47f3266ec0aaeca1af02fe09
#
_cell.length_a   1.000
_cell.length_b   1.000
_cell.length_c   1.000
_cell.angle_alpha   90.00
_cell.angle_beta   90.00
_cell.angle_gamma   90.00
#
_symmetry.space_group_name_H-M   'P 1'
#
loop_
_entity.id
_entity.type
_entity.pdbx_description
1 polymer ?
#
loop_
_entity_poly.entity_id
_entity_poly.type
_entity_poly.pdbx_seq_one_letter_code
_entity_poly.pdbx_strand_id
1 'polypeptide(L)'
;MDEKSIVTAFLERCNTYARASIARKKERGDDEEIPRWEAYVEFNQHAIEEIADGTLNRWFDENNEHTPPLNRLDVDAMTHVERSIWLNNVLSPRPVVIAGTLDSNGQRNFAPLSSVMAVSTAPPYLTASFSVHKDGRHRDTLTNMRSTGRILLNLMPATQRGVELVDETATPLPQGEDEGMLINALETVDSQPLLLSEGIAAIEAEYVEEHELPGAVARIAVMRVTAVWFSSSTAPAGGLAVLCQHGRDDMTPAPTGWTKRVTKHYG
;
A
#
# COMPACT_ATOMS: atom_id res chain seq x y z
N MET A 1 -36.24 -4.30 0.86
CA MET A 1 -35.51 -4.16 -0.42
C MET A 1 -34.35 -3.27 -0.05
N ASP A 2 -33.13 -3.70 -0.24
CA ASP A 2 -31.96 -2.89 0.08
C ASP A 2 -31.79 -1.74 -0.93
N GLU A 3 -31.01 -0.72 -0.57
CA GLU A 3 -30.82 0.48 -1.39
C GLU A 3 -30.25 0.16 -2.77
N LYS A 4 -29.32 -0.80 -2.87
CA LYS A 4 -28.76 -1.26 -4.15
C LYS A 4 -29.85 -1.78 -5.09
N SER A 5 -30.72 -2.64 -4.57
CA SER A 5 -31.85 -3.18 -5.34
C SER A 5 -32.81 -2.09 -5.82
N ILE A 6 -33.04 -1.06 -4.99
CA ILE A 6 -33.90 0.08 -5.36
C ILE A 6 -33.27 0.89 -6.50
N VAL A 7 -31.98 1.21 -6.38
CA VAL A 7 -31.24 2.00 -7.39
C VAL A 7 -31.12 1.18 -8.69
N THR A 8 -30.75 -0.08 -8.62
CA THR A 8 -30.69 -0.97 -9.79
C THR A 8 -32.02 -1.02 -10.53
N ALA A 9 -33.13 -1.27 -9.83
CA ALA A 9 -34.46 -1.30 -10.42
C ALA A 9 -34.88 0.05 -11.03
N PHE A 10 -34.42 1.16 -10.47
CA PHE A 10 -34.63 2.50 -11.06
C PHE A 10 -33.85 2.66 -12.37
N LEU A 11 -32.56 2.31 -12.40
CA LEU A 11 -31.72 2.38 -13.60
C LEU A 11 -32.26 1.47 -14.74
N GLU A 12 -32.73 0.28 -14.41
CA GLU A 12 -33.37 -0.62 -15.37
C GLU A 12 -34.65 -0.03 -15.99
N ARG A 13 -35.46 0.66 -15.18
CA ARG A 13 -36.64 1.38 -15.69
C ARG A 13 -36.22 2.55 -16.58
N CYS A 14 -35.17 3.29 -16.22
CA CYS A 14 -34.60 4.34 -17.06
C CYS A 14 -34.15 3.79 -18.42
N ASN A 15 -33.45 2.65 -18.43
CA ASN A 15 -33.04 1.98 -19.66
C ASN A 15 -34.22 1.52 -20.52
N THR A 16 -35.29 0.98 -19.91
CA THR A 16 -36.50 0.60 -20.60
C THR A 16 -37.15 1.80 -21.29
N TYR A 17 -37.28 2.92 -20.57
CA TYR A 17 -37.82 4.15 -21.11
C TYR A 17 -36.94 4.74 -22.24
N ALA A 18 -35.65 4.75 -22.07
CA ALA A 18 -34.68 5.26 -23.06
C ALA A 18 -34.73 4.43 -24.37
N ARG A 19 -34.71 3.11 -24.26
CA ARG A 19 -34.82 2.21 -25.44
C ARG A 19 -36.16 2.40 -26.20
N ALA A 20 -37.29 2.53 -25.46
CA ALA A 20 -38.54 2.87 -26.07
C ALA A 20 -38.55 4.26 -26.74
N SER A 21 -37.85 5.23 -26.20
CA SER A 21 -37.70 6.55 -26.79
C SER A 21 -36.84 6.52 -28.06
N ILE A 22 -35.76 5.74 -28.10
CA ILE A 22 -34.96 5.49 -29.29
C ILE A 22 -35.82 4.88 -30.41
N ALA A 23 -36.60 3.86 -30.08
CA ALA A 23 -37.49 3.20 -31.06
C ALA A 23 -38.47 4.20 -31.69
N ARG A 24 -39.15 5.02 -30.86
CA ARG A 24 -40.10 6.05 -31.35
C ARG A 24 -39.40 7.12 -32.20
N LYS A 25 -38.15 7.50 -31.88
CA LYS A 25 -37.38 8.48 -32.66
C LYS A 25 -36.96 7.91 -34.00
N LYS A 26 -36.51 6.66 -34.07
CA LYS A 26 -36.21 5.95 -35.33
C LYS A 26 -37.45 5.90 -36.25
N GLU A 27 -38.62 5.58 -35.69
CA GLU A 27 -39.88 5.56 -36.45
C GLU A 27 -40.27 6.92 -37.04
N ARG A 28 -39.87 8.03 -36.38
CA ARG A 28 -40.19 9.42 -36.81
C ARG A 28 -39.09 10.04 -37.68
N GLY A 29 -37.93 9.41 -37.80
CA GLY A 29 -36.76 9.99 -38.48
C GLY A 29 -36.02 11.09 -37.68
N ASP A 30 -36.18 11.12 -36.35
CA ASP A 30 -35.49 12.08 -35.44
C ASP A 30 -34.10 11.53 -35.07
N ASP A 31 -33.27 11.25 -36.06
CA ASP A 31 -32.01 10.53 -35.86
C ASP A 31 -30.94 11.33 -35.11
N GLU A 32 -30.98 12.66 -35.14
CA GLU A 32 -30.01 13.53 -34.48
C GLU A 32 -29.93 13.33 -32.95
N GLU A 33 -31.03 12.97 -32.32
CA GLU A 33 -31.11 12.79 -30.87
C GLU A 33 -30.76 11.35 -30.42
N ILE A 34 -30.71 10.39 -31.33
CA ILE A 34 -30.47 8.97 -31.02
C ILE A 34 -29.15 8.75 -30.29
N PRO A 35 -28.00 9.28 -30.72
CA PRO A 35 -26.72 9.06 -30.04
C PRO A 35 -26.72 9.48 -28.57
N ARG A 36 -27.44 10.55 -28.22
CA ARG A 36 -27.58 11.03 -26.83
C ARG A 36 -28.35 10.01 -25.96
N TRP A 37 -29.39 9.41 -26.50
CA TRP A 37 -30.17 8.40 -25.80
C TRP A 37 -29.44 7.07 -25.69
N GLU A 38 -28.65 6.69 -26.70
CA GLU A 38 -27.80 5.51 -26.66
C GLU A 38 -26.73 5.66 -25.61
N ALA A 39 -26.02 6.79 -25.54
CA ALA A 39 -25.06 7.09 -24.47
C ALA A 39 -25.69 7.04 -23.06
N TYR A 40 -26.96 7.48 -22.92
CA TYR A 40 -27.67 7.37 -21.65
C TYR A 40 -27.94 5.93 -21.24
N VAL A 41 -28.32 5.06 -22.21
CA VAL A 41 -28.50 3.62 -21.96
C VAL A 41 -27.17 2.97 -21.55
N GLU A 42 -26.06 3.28 -22.23
CA GLU A 42 -24.74 2.76 -21.91
C GLU A 42 -24.29 3.18 -20.51
N PHE A 43 -24.47 4.46 -20.16
CA PHE A 43 -24.14 4.96 -18.83
C PHE A 43 -24.90 4.22 -17.72
N ASN A 44 -26.24 4.09 -17.86
CA ASN A 44 -27.04 3.36 -16.89
C ASN A 44 -26.68 1.89 -16.80
N GLN A 45 -26.35 1.27 -17.93
CA GLN A 45 -25.95 -0.14 -17.96
C GLN A 45 -24.60 -0.33 -17.22
N HIS A 46 -23.64 0.56 -17.46
CA HIS A 46 -22.36 0.54 -16.77
C HIS A 46 -22.55 0.71 -15.25
N ALA A 47 -23.37 1.67 -14.82
CA ALA A 47 -23.66 1.87 -13.40
C ALA A 47 -24.34 0.62 -12.76
N ILE A 48 -25.21 -0.08 -13.46
CA ILE A 48 -25.80 -1.34 -12.99
C ILE A 48 -24.72 -2.41 -12.79
N GLU A 49 -23.78 -2.52 -13.72
CA GLU A 49 -22.66 -3.46 -13.65
C GLU A 49 -21.73 -3.14 -12.47
N GLU A 50 -21.37 -1.87 -12.27
CA GLU A 50 -20.55 -1.42 -11.14
C GLU A 50 -21.25 -1.62 -9.77
N ILE A 51 -22.58 -1.54 -9.70
CA ILE A 51 -23.35 -1.91 -8.51
C ILE A 51 -23.27 -3.41 -8.26
N ALA A 52 -23.41 -4.22 -9.34
CA ALA A 52 -23.42 -5.66 -9.24
C ALA A 52 -22.06 -6.26 -8.86
N ASP A 53 -20.96 -5.71 -9.38
CA ASP A 53 -19.59 -6.15 -9.10
C ASP A 53 -19.02 -5.56 -7.80
N GLY A 54 -19.73 -4.60 -7.19
CA GLY A 54 -19.34 -3.98 -5.92
C GLY A 54 -18.46 -2.74 -6.04
N THR A 55 -18.12 -2.28 -7.24
CA THR A 55 -17.32 -1.07 -7.47
C THR A 55 -17.95 0.15 -6.79
N LEU A 56 -19.30 0.25 -6.82
CA LEU A 56 -20.06 1.33 -6.19
C LEU A 56 -20.51 1.02 -4.75
N ASN A 57 -19.97 -0.01 -4.10
CA ASN A 57 -20.36 -0.36 -2.71
C ASN A 57 -20.24 0.83 -1.76
N ARG A 58 -19.21 1.64 -1.89
CA ARG A 58 -18.98 2.82 -1.05
C ARG A 58 -20.13 3.83 -1.04
N TRP A 59 -20.90 3.92 -2.13
CA TRP A 59 -22.04 4.84 -2.24
C TRP A 59 -23.24 4.39 -1.41
N PHE A 60 -23.32 3.09 -1.11
CA PHE A 60 -24.39 2.49 -0.32
C PHE A 60 -23.96 2.21 1.13
N ASP A 61 -22.65 2.25 1.40
CA ASP A 61 -22.07 2.00 2.73
C ASP A 61 -22.06 3.26 3.62
N GLU A 62 -22.37 4.45 3.10
CA GLU A 62 -22.38 5.71 3.86
C GLU A 62 -23.42 5.74 5.00
N ASN A 63 -24.35 4.79 5.02
CA ASN A 63 -25.32 4.59 6.10
C ASN A 63 -24.96 3.48 7.09
N ASN A 64 -23.74 2.99 7.10
CA ASN A 64 -23.29 2.11 8.16
C ASN A 64 -23.37 2.86 9.49
N GLU A 65 -24.44 2.60 10.26
CA GLU A 65 -24.53 3.06 11.63
C GLU A 65 -23.25 2.64 12.35
N HIS A 66 -22.41 3.62 12.67
CA HIS A 66 -21.17 3.37 13.38
C HIS A 66 -21.48 2.68 14.69
N THR A 67 -21.17 1.39 14.79
CA THR A 67 -21.26 0.65 16.04
C THR A 67 -20.03 0.97 16.88
N PRO A 68 -20.19 1.59 18.05
CA PRO A 68 -19.06 1.88 18.92
C PRO A 68 -18.28 0.60 19.28
N PRO A 69 -16.95 0.65 19.46
CA PRO A 69 -16.12 -0.51 19.80
C PRO A 69 -16.31 -0.92 21.28
N LEU A 70 -17.44 -1.51 21.62
CA LEU A 70 -17.81 -1.86 23.00
C LEU A 70 -17.20 -3.18 23.50
N ASN A 71 -16.65 -3.99 22.60
CA ASN A 71 -16.07 -5.28 22.97
C ASN A 71 -14.57 -5.12 23.29
N ARG A 72 -14.20 -5.30 24.55
CA ARG A 72 -12.80 -5.41 24.96
C ARG A 72 -12.34 -6.86 24.84
N LEU A 73 -11.33 -7.07 24.01
CA LEU A 73 -10.72 -8.39 23.82
C LEU A 73 -9.40 -8.46 24.58
N ASP A 74 -9.17 -9.59 25.28
CA ASP A 74 -7.92 -9.83 25.99
C ASP A 74 -6.90 -10.46 25.03
N VAL A 75 -5.86 -9.70 24.67
CA VAL A 75 -4.83 -10.14 23.74
C VAL A 75 -3.92 -11.23 24.31
N ASP A 76 -3.79 -11.34 25.63
CA ASP A 76 -2.98 -12.39 26.27
C ASP A 76 -3.65 -13.76 26.16
N ALA A 77 -4.97 -13.81 26.04
CA ALA A 77 -5.72 -15.05 25.80
C ALA A 77 -5.66 -15.52 24.34
N MET A 78 -5.20 -14.69 23.42
CA MET A 78 -5.14 -15.00 21.99
C MET A 78 -3.87 -15.81 21.64
N THR A 79 -3.97 -16.65 20.62
CA THR A 79 -2.81 -17.25 19.97
C THR A 79 -1.95 -16.19 19.26
N HIS A 80 -0.70 -16.54 18.95
CA HIS A 80 0.17 -15.64 18.17
C HIS A 80 -0.45 -15.26 16.80
N VAL A 81 -1.12 -16.21 16.15
CA VAL A 81 -1.74 -15.97 14.83
C VAL A 81 -2.90 -14.99 14.97
N GLU A 82 -3.78 -15.16 15.96
CA GLU A 82 -4.90 -14.25 16.20
C GLU A 82 -4.41 -12.83 16.53
N ARG A 83 -3.43 -12.68 17.44
CA ARG A 83 -2.80 -11.38 17.71
C ARG A 83 -2.25 -10.71 16.46
N SER A 84 -1.56 -11.49 15.62
CA SER A 84 -1.01 -10.99 14.36
C SER A 84 -2.12 -10.48 13.42
N ILE A 85 -3.20 -11.23 13.27
CA ILE A 85 -4.35 -10.83 12.44
C ILE A 85 -4.96 -9.52 12.99
N TRP A 86 -5.28 -9.48 14.28
CA TRP A 86 -5.87 -8.30 14.90
C TRP A 86 -5.01 -7.06 14.73
N LEU A 87 -3.73 -7.11 15.09
CA LEU A 87 -2.84 -5.95 15.06
C LEU A 87 -2.58 -5.48 13.63
N ASN A 88 -2.39 -6.41 12.69
CA ASN A 88 -2.18 -6.04 11.29
C ASN A 88 -3.43 -5.41 10.67
N ASN A 89 -4.64 -5.90 10.98
CA ASN A 89 -5.87 -5.35 10.42
C ASN A 89 -6.23 -3.99 11.01
N VAL A 90 -6.07 -3.82 12.33
CA VAL A 90 -6.41 -2.57 13.03
C VAL A 90 -5.44 -1.43 12.68
N LEU A 91 -4.15 -1.77 12.46
CA LEU A 91 -3.10 -0.79 12.15
C LEU A 91 -2.84 -0.64 10.62
N SER A 92 -3.81 -0.97 9.79
CA SER A 92 -3.74 -0.82 8.33
C SER A 92 -4.39 0.49 7.86
N PRO A 93 -3.99 1.01 6.68
CA PRO A 93 -2.87 0.57 5.85
C PRO A 93 -1.52 1.10 6.34
N ARG A 94 -0.42 0.40 5.98
CA ARG A 94 0.95 0.81 6.32
C ARG A 94 1.80 0.88 5.04
N PRO A 95 2.66 1.89 4.84
CA PRO A 95 3.56 1.93 3.71
C PRO A 95 4.43 0.68 3.66
N VAL A 96 4.64 0.13 2.47
CA VAL A 96 5.62 -0.93 2.23
C VAL A 96 6.81 -0.34 1.50
N VAL A 97 8.01 -0.65 2.00
CA VAL A 97 9.27 -0.28 1.36
C VAL A 97 10.07 -1.54 1.07
N ILE A 98 10.88 -1.54 0.01
CA ILE A 98 11.92 -2.53 -0.20
C ILE A 98 13.22 -1.96 0.36
N ALA A 99 13.69 -2.57 1.44
CA ALA A 99 14.94 -2.20 2.09
C ALA A 99 16.12 -2.83 1.36
N GLY A 100 17.00 -2.01 0.80
CA GLY A 100 18.27 -2.44 0.21
C GLY A 100 19.42 -2.24 1.17
N THR A 101 20.25 -3.28 1.35
CA THR A 101 21.48 -3.24 2.17
C THR A 101 22.62 -3.97 1.45
N LEU A 102 23.86 -3.68 1.83
CA LEU A 102 25.04 -4.43 1.41
C LEU A 102 25.58 -5.25 2.60
N ASP A 103 26.05 -6.45 2.33
CA ASP A 103 26.85 -7.17 3.31
C ASP A 103 28.32 -6.68 3.32
N SER A 104 29.18 -7.26 4.16
CA SER A 104 30.60 -6.92 4.24
C SER A 104 31.42 -7.24 2.98
N ASN A 105 30.87 -8.06 2.07
CA ASN A 105 31.48 -8.43 0.80
C ASN A 105 30.95 -7.61 -0.38
N GLY A 106 30.00 -6.70 -0.11
CA GLY A 106 29.34 -5.88 -1.13
C GLY A 106 28.18 -6.58 -1.83
N GLN A 107 27.73 -7.74 -1.33
CA GLN A 107 26.56 -8.42 -1.87
C GLN A 107 25.27 -7.68 -1.45
N ARG A 108 24.34 -7.52 -2.39
CA ARG A 108 23.07 -6.80 -2.17
C ARG A 108 22.03 -7.73 -1.54
N ASN A 109 21.29 -7.19 -0.58
CA ASN A 109 20.11 -7.83 -0.01
C ASN A 109 18.92 -6.86 -0.11
N PHE A 110 17.78 -7.36 -0.57
CA PHE A 110 16.54 -6.61 -0.68
C PHE A 110 15.41 -7.33 0.05
N ALA A 111 14.76 -6.62 0.98
CA ALA A 111 13.70 -7.21 1.78
C ALA A 111 12.53 -6.23 1.98
N PRO A 112 11.27 -6.69 1.88
CA PRO A 112 10.12 -5.84 2.14
C PRO A 112 9.94 -5.57 3.63
N LEU A 113 9.64 -4.31 3.97
CA LEU A 113 9.32 -3.87 5.32
C LEU A 113 8.05 -3.01 5.31
N SER A 114 7.13 -3.28 6.25
CA SER A 114 5.94 -2.46 6.52
C SER A 114 5.92 -1.84 7.92
N SER A 115 7.04 -1.96 8.63
CA SER A 115 7.21 -1.46 10.01
C SER A 115 8.00 -0.15 10.10
N VAL A 116 8.26 0.51 8.98
CA VAL A 116 9.03 1.76 8.94
C VAL A 116 8.16 2.94 9.34
N MET A 117 8.67 3.77 10.25
CA MET A 117 7.97 4.97 10.72
C MET A 117 8.96 6.12 10.96
N ALA A 118 8.58 7.34 10.53
CA ALA A 118 9.30 8.55 10.93
C ALA A 118 8.93 8.91 12.37
N VAL A 119 9.95 9.05 13.24
CA VAL A 119 9.77 9.32 14.67
C VAL A 119 10.28 10.69 15.10
N SER A 120 11.12 11.32 14.27
CA SER A 120 11.62 12.68 14.48
C SER A 120 11.99 13.33 13.16
N THR A 121 11.83 14.64 13.07
CA THR A 121 12.29 15.45 11.92
C THR A 121 13.44 16.37 12.26
N ALA A 122 13.76 16.56 13.54
CA ALA A 122 14.84 17.43 14.01
C ALA A 122 15.52 16.84 15.27
N PRO A 123 16.57 16.02 15.13
CA PRO A 123 17.14 15.46 13.91
C PRO A 123 16.22 14.41 13.25
N PRO A 124 16.41 14.12 11.95
CA PRO A 124 15.52 13.22 11.22
C PRO A 124 15.84 11.76 11.53
N TYR A 125 14.91 11.09 12.23
CA TYR A 125 15.01 9.67 12.56
C TYR A 125 13.83 8.86 12.07
N LEU A 126 14.15 7.62 11.68
CA LEU A 126 13.19 6.56 11.40
C LEU A 126 13.40 5.41 12.37
N THR A 127 12.35 4.62 12.57
CA THR A 127 12.44 3.31 13.21
C THR A 127 11.90 2.23 12.28
N ALA A 128 12.41 1.00 12.43
CA ALA A 128 11.85 -0.18 11.80
C ALA A 128 11.98 -1.39 12.74
N SER A 129 11.03 -2.31 12.69
CA SER A 129 11.06 -3.54 13.46
C SER A 129 11.57 -4.70 12.59
N PHE A 130 12.54 -5.43 13.11
CA PHE A 130 13.14 -6.60 12.47
C PHE A 130 12.91 -7.86 13.31
N SER A 131 12.17 -8.81 12.78
CA SER A 131 12.02 -10.14 13.39
C SER A 131 13.28 -11.00 13.15
N VAL A 132 13.27 -12.23 13.67
CA VAL A 132 14.28 -13.24 13.37
C VAL A 132 13.76 -14.24 12.33
N HIS A 133 14.66 -15.03 11.75
CA HIS A 133 14.36 -16.24 11.00
C HIS A 133 13.82 -17.35 11.92
N LYS A 134 13.25 -18.41 11.34
CA LYS A 134 12.71 -19.55 12.11
C LYS A 134 13.77 -20.27 12.94
N ASP A 135 15.04 -20.20 12.54
CA ASP A 135 16.19 -20.73 13.24
C ASP A 135 16.74 -19.82 14.35
N GLY A 136 16.12 -18.65 14.57
CA GLY A 136 16.52 -17.65 15.55
C GLY A 136 17.58 -16.65 15.07
N ARG A 137 18.11 -16.81 13.86
CA ARG A 137 19.07 -15.89 13.25
C ARG A 137 18.41 -14.55 12.91
N HIS A 138 19.14 -13.45 13.12
CA HIS A 138 18.65 -12.13 12.69
C HIS A 138 18.48 -12.07 11.16
N ARG A 139 17.54 -11.23 10.71
CA ARG A 139 17.34 -10.95 9.29
C ARG A 139 18.60 -10.35 8.68
N ASP A 140 18.90 -10.72 7.45
CA ASP A 140 20.11 -10.28 6.75
C ASP A 140 20.16 -8.75 6.63
N THR A 141 19.04 -8.10 6.40
CA THR A 141 18.92 -6.63 6.41
C THR A 141 19.46 -6.02 7.71
N LEU A 142 19.07 -6.55 8.89
CA LEU A 142 19.55 -6.04 10.18
C LEU A 142 21.05 -6.35 10.38
N THR A 143 21.48 -7.55 9.98
CA THR A 143 22.88 -7.97 10.06
C THR A 143 23.77 -7.07 9.20
N ASN A 144 23.34 -6.77 7.99
CA ASN A 144 24.04 -5.89 7.05
C ASN A 144 24.10 -4.45 7.56
N MET A 145 22.99 -3.93 8.09
CA MET A 145 22.96 -2.59 8.72
C MET A 145 23.96 -2.46 9.86
N ARG A 146 24.12 -3.48 10.71
CA ARG A 146 25.10 -3.49 11.79
C ARG A 146 26.54 -3.46 11.27
N SER A 147 26.80 -4.14 10.16
CA SER A 147 28.15 -4.28 9.61
C SER A 147 28.57 -3.09 8.74
N THR A 148 27.63 -2.53 7.95
CA THR A 148 27.93 -1.48 6.96
C THR A 148 27.42 -0.10 7.37
N GLY A 149 26.53 -0.03 8.36
CA GLY A 149 25.96 1.19 8.88
C GLY A 149 24.91 1.84 7.96
N ARG A 150 24.52 1.21 6.83
CA ARG A 150 23.71 1.86 5.79
C ARG A 150 22.49 1.04 5.37
N ILE A 151 21.43 1.75 4.99
CA ILE A 151 20.21 1.19 4.40
C ILE A 151 19.61 2.17 3.41
N LEU A 152 19.02 1.67 2.34
CA LEU A 152 18.18 2.43 1.42
C LEU A 152 16.76 1.86 1.42
N LEU A 153 15.77 2.68 1.70
CA LEU A 153 14.36 2.31 1.79
C LEU A 153 13.65 2.78 0.52
N ASN A 154 13.42 1.87 -0.44
CA ASN A 154 12.76 2.17 -1.70
C ASN A 154 11.23 2.14 -1.52
N LEU A 155 10.55 3.23 -1.83
CA LEU A 155 9.09 3.32 -1.83
C LEU A 155 8.57 2.90 -3.21
N MET A 156 7.75 1.86 -3.24
CA MET A 156 7.25 1.31 -4.49
C MET A 156 5.94 1.97 -4.92
N PRO A 157 5.71 2.12 -6.23
CA PRO A 157 4.43 2.58 -6.74
C PRO A 157 3.30 1.58 -6.43
N ALA A 158 2.09 2.09 -6.27
CA ALA A 158 0.90 1.27 -6.07
C ALA A 158 0.40 0.68 -7.40
N THR A 159 1.20 -0.19 -7.99
CA THR A 159 0.95 -0.88 -9.26
C THR A 159 1.10 -2.39 -9.08
N GLN A 160 0.58 -3.17 -10.03
CA GLN A 160 0.78 -4.62 -10.03
C GLN A 160 2.28 -4.96 -10.00
N ARG A 161 3.09 -4.25 -10.78
CA ARG A 161 4.55 -4.48 -10.81
C ARG A 161 5.21 -4.16 -9.46
N GLY A 162 4.76 -3.13 -8.76
CA GLY A 162 5.23 -2.83 -7.40
C GLY A 162 4.91 -3.96 -6.41
N VAL A 163 3.73 -4.58 -6.51
CA VAL A 163 3.36 -5.76 -5.71
C VAL A 163 4.24 -6.95 -6.04
N GLU A 164 4.46 -7.24 -7.33
CA GLU A 164 5.33 -8.34 -7.79
C GLU A 164 6.74 -8.21 -7.23
N LEU A 165 7.35 -7.01 -7.27
CA LEU A 165 8.68 -6.77 -6.71
C LEU A 165 8.73 -6.96 -5.20
N VAL A 166 7.70 -6.54 -4.48
CA VAL A 166 7.59 -6.78 -3.02
C VAL A 166 7.52 -8.27 -2.72
N ASP A 167 6.76 -9.04 -3.50
CA ASP A 167 6.62 -10.50 -3.33
C ASP A 167 7.91 -11.24 -3.69
N GLU A 168 8.56 -10.87 -4.79
CA GLU A 168 9.85 -11.43 -5.21
C GLU A 168 10.94 -11.19 -4.15
N THR A 169 11.04 -9.97 -3.61
CA THR A 169 12.01 -9.64 -2.55
C THR A 169 11.66 -10.24 -1.18
N ALA A 170 10.46 -10.78 -0.99
CA ALA A 170 10.08 -11.55 0.19
C ALA A 170 10.55 -13.01 0.15
N THR A 171 10.96 -13.49 -1.03
CA THR A 171 11.39 -14.88 -1.23
C THR A 171 12.71 -15.14 -0.49
N PRO A 172 12.77 -16.16 0.38
CA PRO A 172 14.01 -16.49 1.06
C PRO A 172 15.09 -16.95 0.08
N LEU A 173 16.19 -16.24 0.01
CA LEU A 173 17.37 -16.60 -0.77
C LEU A 173 18.51 -17.04 0.15
N PRO A 174 19.53 -17.78 -0.37
CA PRO A 174 20.69 -18.18 0.42
C PRO A 174 21.47 -16.96 0.94
N GLN A 175 21.90 -17.01 2.19
CA GLN A 175 22.69 -15.94 2.79
C GLN A 175 24.02 -15.75 2.06
N GLY A 176 24.41 -14.47 1.84
CA GLY A 176 25.67 -14.12 1.19
C GLY A 176 25.64 -14.13 -0.33
N GLU A 177 24.51 -14.43 -0.94
CA GLU A 177 24.29 -14.26 -2.37
C GLU A 177 23.83 -12.85 -2.71
N ASP A 178 24.14 -12.40 -3.93
CA ASP A 178 23.68 -11.08 -4.42
C ASP A 178 22.24 -11.18 -4.92
N GLU A 179 21.28 -10.76 -4.11
CA GLU A 179 19.85 -10.79 -4.46
C GLU A 179 19.54 -9.90 -5.66
N GLY A 180 20.30 -8.83 -5.90
CA GLY A 180 20.15 -8.02 -7.10
C GLY A 180 20.52 -8.75 -8.40
N MET A 181 21.23 -9.88 -8.30
CA MET A 181 21.53 -10.78 -9.45
C MET A 181 20.55 -11.95 -9.54
N LEU A 182 20.04 -12.40 -8.41
CA LEU A 182 19.20 -13.61 -8.31
C LEU A 182 17.71 -13.29 -8.56
N ILE A 183 17.26 -12.09 -8.17
CA ILE A 183 15.87 -11.69 -8.39
C ILE A 183 15.72 -11.19 -9.82
N ASN A 184 15.07 -11.99 -10.65
CA ASN A 184 14.74 -11.61 -12.02
C ASN A 184 13.93 -10.32 -12.06
N ALA A 185 14.28 -9.42 -12.97
CA ALA A 185 13.61 -8.15 -13.16
C ALA A 185 13.75 -7.14 -12.00
N LEU A 186 14.65 -7.36 -11.05
CA LEU A 186 15.05 -6.33 -10.09
C LEU A 186 16.13 -5.45 -10.73
N GLU A 187 15.76 -4.24 -11.11
CA GLU A 187 16.69 -3.29 -11.72
C GLU A 187 17.08 -2.20 -10.74
N THR A 188 18.37 -1.90 -10.68
CA THR A 188 18.92 -0.82 -9.86
C THR A 188 19.50 0.28 -10.73
N VAL A 189 19.61 1.48 -10.19
CA VAL A 189 20.27 2.61 -10.86
C VAL A 189 21.77 2.41 -10.83
N ASP A 190 22.46 2.50 -11.97
CA ASP A 190 23.90 2.22 -12.11
C ASP A 190 24.79 2.93 -11.07
N SER A 191 24.46 4.18 -10.74
CA SER A 191 25.22 4.99 -9.78
C SER A 191 24.93 4.66 -8.32
N GLN A 192 23.88 3.88 -8.03
CA GLN A 192 23.42 3.56 -6.67
C GLN A 192 22.83 2.13 -6.63
N PRO A 193 23.65 1.13 -6.25
CA PRO A 193 23.31 -0.29 -6.40
C PRO A 193 22.15 -0.77 -5.52
N LEU A 194 21.68 0.04 -4.58
CA LEU A 194 20.55 -0.25 -3.71
C LEU A 194 19.28 0.53 -4.11
N LEU A 195 19.38 1.47 -5.05
CA LEU A 195 18.25 2.27 -5.53
C LEU A 195 17.54 1.52 -6.66
N LEU A 196 16.29 1.14 -6.42
CA LEU A 196 15.47 0.46 -7.42
C LEU A 196 14.99 1.46 -8.47
N SER A 197 15.16 1.13 -9.75
CA SER A 197 14.77 1.98 -10.89
C SER A 197 13.26 2.20 -10.97
N GLU A 198 12.47 1.25 -10.50
CA GLU A 198 11.00 1.32 -10.44
C GLU A 198 10.45 2.00 -9.19
N GLY A 199 11.30 2.37 -8.22
CA GLY A 199 10.90 3.12 -7.03
C GLY A 199 10.44 4.54 -7.38
N ILE A 200 9.41 5.05 -6.69
CA ILE A 200 8.93 6.43 -6.85
C ILE A 200 9.66 7.42 -5.96
N ALA A 201 10.28 6.93 -4.92
CA ALA A 201 11.18 7.67 -4.03
C ALA A 201 12.02 6.67 -3.23
N ALA A 202 13.11 7.13 -2.63
CA ALA A 202 13.82 6.35 -1.63
C ALA A 202 14.38 7.22 -0.50
N ILE A 203 14.57 6.62 0.66
CA ILE A 203 15.17 7.27 1.84
C ILE A 203 16.46 6.55 2.17
N GLU A 204 17.58 7.28 2.13
CA GLU A 204 18.87 6.78 2.59
C GLU A 204 19.02 7.09 4.08
N ALA A 205 19.44 6.09 4.85
CA ALA A 205 19.62 6.25 6.28
C ALA A 205 20.84 5.49 6.80
N GLU A 206 21.38 5.97 7.92
CA GLU A 206 22.43 5.36 8.68
C GLU A 206 21.88 4.67 9.92
N TYR A 207 22.34 3.44 10.17
CA TYR A 207 22.06 2.73 11.41
C TYR A 207 22.68 3.47 12.61
N VAL A 208 21.89 3.67 13.66
CA VAL A 208 22.35 4.33 14.89
C VAL A 208 22.45 3.33 16.02
N GLU A 209 21.34 2.70 16.36
CA GLU A 209 21.23 1.75 17.46
C GLU A 209 20.00 0.86 17.30
N GLU A 210 19.88 -0.13 18.16
CA GLU A 210 18.68 -0.97 18.22
C GLU A 210 18.27 -1.25 19.67
N HIS A 211 17.00 -1.56 19.85
CA HIS A 211 16.41 -1.87 21.17
C HIS A 211 15.74 -3.23 21.15
N GLU A 212 15.97 -3.99 22.20
CA GLU A 212 15.22 -5.22 22.48
C GLU A 212 13.83 -4.86 23.00
N LEU A 213 12.85 -5.64 22.58
CA LEU A 213 11.50 -5.55 23.14
C LEU A 213 11.33 -6.62 24.23
N PRO A 214 10.86 -6.27 25.43
CA PRO A 214 10.70 -7.22 26.52
C PRO A 214 9.85 -8.44 26.09
N GLY A 215 10.44 -9.63 26.19
CA GLY A 215 9.77 -10.89 25.83
C GLY A 215 9.51 -11.12 24.35
N ALA A 216 10.00 -10.27 23.46
CA ALA A 216 9.88 -10.46 22.01
C ALA A 216 11.22 -10.80 21.36
N VAL A 217 11.15 -11.50 20.22
CA VAL A 217 12.33 -11.79 19.39
C VAL A 217 12.67 -10.66 18.41
N ALA A 218 11.70 -9.76 18.17
CA ALA A 218 11.90 -8.62 17.29
C ALA A 218 12.73 -7.53 17.97
N ARG A 219 13.50 -6.79 17.15
CA ARG A 219 14.28 -5.62 17.55
C ARG A 219 13.80 -4.39 16.81
N ILE A 220 13.81 -3.24 17.46
CA ILE A 220 13.57 -1.95 16.84
C ILE A 220 14.92 -1.33 16.52
N ALA A 221 15.21 -1.12 15.24
CA ALA A 221 16.36 -0.33 14.82
C ALA A 221 15.98 1.14 14.70
N VAL A 222 16.88 2.01 15.14
CA VAL A 222 16.83 3.46 14.98
C VAL A 222 17.81 3.86 13.88
N MET A 223 17.36 4.64 12.92
CA MET A 223 18.11 5.03 11.75
C MET A 223 18.03 6.55 11.55
N ARG A 224 19.16 7.20 11.27
CA ARG A 224 19.24 8.62 10.96
C ARG A 224 19.11 8.82 9.45
N VAL A 225 18.13 9.57 8.99
CA VAL A 225 17.99 9.91 7.58
C VAL A 225 19.15 10.82 7.14
N THR A 226 19.80 10.45 6.04
CA THR A 226 20.92 11.20 5.45
C THR A 226 20.57 11.81 4.09
N ALA A 227 19.69 11.18 3.31
CA ALA A 227 19.24 11.68 2.03
C ALA A 227 17.84 11.18 1.67
N VAL A 228 17.20 11.90 0.75
CA VAL A 228 15.97 11.47 0.08
C VAL A 228 16.25 11.50 -1.42
N TRP A 229 15.91 10.39 -2.10
CA TRP A 229 15.99 10.24 -3.54
C TRP A 229 14.59 10.45 -4.12
N PHE A 230 14.45 11.40 -5.02
CA PHE A 230 13.17 11.74 -5.63
C PHE A 230 13.38 12.32 -7.03
N SER A 231 12.37 12.27 -7.88
CA SER A 231 12.44 12.77 -9.27
C SER A 231 12.55 14.30 -9.37
N SER A 232 12.32 15.03 -8.28
CA SER A 232 12.36 16.50 -8.22
C SER A 232 13.16 16.95 -7.00
N SER A 233 13.80 18.12 -7.09
CA SER A 233 14.43 18.79 -5.94
C SER A 233 13.42 19.49 -5.01
N THR A 234 12.15 19.56 -5.41
CA THR A 234 11.08 20.14 -4.60
C THR A 234 10.29 19.03 -3.92
N ALA A 235 10.02 19.21 -2.63
CA ALA A 235 9.19 18.27 -1.87
C ALA A 235 7.81 18.10 -2.51
N PRO A 236 7.23 16.89 -2.49
CA PRO A 236 5.89 16.68 -3.02
C PRO A 236 4.86 17.50 -2.24
N ALA A 237 3.89 18.08 -2.97
CA ALA A 237 2.83 18.90 -2.37
C ALA A 237 1.83 18.11 -1.50
N GLY A 238 1.87 16.79 -1.58
CA GLY A 238 1.00 15.87 -0.83
C GLY A 238 1.63 14.49 -0.67
N GLY A 239 0.90 13.54 -0.10
CA GLY A 239 1.35 12.16 0.02
C GLY A 239 1.57 11.52 -1.36
N LEU A 240 2.58 10.66 -1.48
CA LEU A 240 2.85 9.89 -2.69
C LEU A 240 1.87 8.71 -2.81
N ALA A 241 1.59 8.29 -4.04
CA ALA A 241 0.80 7.09 -4.33
C ALA A 241 1.66 5.83 -4.11
N VAL A 242 2.04 5.59 -2.87
CA VAL A 242 2.86 4.45 -2.47
C VAL A 242 2.03 3.17 -2.32
N LEU A 243 2.69 2.03 -2.47
CA LEU A 243 2.13 0.74 -2.13
C LEU A 243 2.05 0.60 -0.60
N CYS A 244 0.92 0.09 -0.11
CA CYS A 244 0.69 -0.14 1.31
C CYS A 244 0.30 -1.59 1.57
N GLN A 245 0.74 -2.15 2.68
CA GLN A 245 0.17 -3.37 3.24
C GLN A 245 -1.17 -3.05 3.90
N HIS A 246 -2.21 -3.80 3.55
CA HIS A 246 -3.55 -3.69 4.12
C HIS A 246 -3.95 -5.02 4.77
N GLY A 247 -4.08 -5.01 6.08
CA GLY A 247 -4.19 -6.26 6.82
C GLY A 247 -2.84 -6.99 6.90
N ARG A 248 -2.89 -8.32 6.85
CA ARG A 248 -1.71 -9.16 6.99
C ARG A 248 -1.01 -9.44 5.67
N ASP A 249 -1.76 -9.80 4.64
CA ASP A 249 -1.22 -10.41 3.42
C ASP A 249 -1.62 -9.65 2.14
N ASP A 250 -2.47 -8.62 2.25
CA ASP A 250 -2.96 -7.85 1.10
C ASP A 250 -2.14 -6.56 0.88
N MET A 251 -2.06 -6.15 -0.38
CA MET A 251 -1.46 -4.89 -0.80
C MET A 251 -2.53 -3.97 -1.42
N THR A 252 -2.43 -2.67 -1.15
CA THR A 252 -3.38 -1.67 -1.63
C THR A 252 -2.66 -0.37 -1.95
N PRO A 253 -3.21 0.47 -2.85
CA PRO A 253 -2.80 1.87 -2.94
C PRO A 253 -3.00 2.61 -1.61
N ALA A 254 -2.20 3.64 -1.36
CA ALA A 254 -2.47 4.60 -0.30
C ALA A 254 -3.89 5.17 -0.52
N PRO A 255 -4.71 5.32 0.54
CA PRO A 255 -6.07 5.83 0.40
C PRO A 255 -6.10 7.23 -0.22
N THR A 256 -6.89 7.41 -1.29
CA THR A 256 -7.04 8.69 -2.01
C THR A 256 -8.50 9.12 -2.18
N GLY A 257 -9.46 8.39 -1.60
CA GLY A 257 -10.89 8.59 -1.82
C GLY A 257 -11.40 9.97 -1.45
N TRP A 258 -10.90 10.56 -0.37
CA TRP A 258 -11.12 11.97 -0.01
C TRP A 258 -9.98 12.49 0.86
N THR A 259 -9.75 13.78 0.84
CA THR A 259 -8.77 14.44 1.70
C THR A 259 -9.41 15.63 2.42
N LYS A 260 -9.08 15.80 3.68
CA LYS A 260 -9.45 16.96 4.46
C LYS A 260 -8.21 17.49 5.19
N ARG A 261 -7.87 18.75 4.93
CA ARG A 261 -6.75 19.37 5.62
C ARG A 261 -7.07 19.55 7.10
N VAL A 262 -6.17 19.04 7.95
CA VAL A 262 -6.24 19.30 9.40
C VAL A 262 -5.94 20.77 9.64
N THR A 263 -6.84 21.49 10.34
CA THR A 263 -6.73 22.94 10.58
C THR A 263 -6.15 23.27 11.95
N LYS A 264 -6.12 22.30 12.86
CA LYS A 264 -5.48 22.44 14.18
C LYS A 264 -4.19 21.65 14.15
N HIS A 265 -3.08 22.31 14.06
CA HIS A 265 -1.76 21.69 14.12
C HIS A 265 -1.10 21.97 15.44
N TYR A 266 -0.09 21.17 15.72
CA TYR A 266 0.94 21.53 16.68
C TYR A 266 1.65 22.78 16.13
N GLY A 267 1.47 23.91 16.81
CA GLY A 267 2.15 25.17 16.51
C GLY A 267 3.62 25.12 16.84
#